data_032d91907ac1d2c4ed3a9a699c8f40ef
#
_entry.id   032d91907ac1d2c4ed3a9a699c8f40ef
#
_cell.length_a   1.000
_cell.length_b   1.000
_cell.length_c   1.000
_cell.angle_alpha   90.00
_cell.angle_beta   90.00
_cell.angle_gamma   90.00
#
_symmetry.space_group_name_H-M   'P 1'
#
loop_
_entity.id
_entity.type
_entity.pdbx_description
1 polymer ?
#
loop_
_entity_poly.entity_id
_entity_poly.type
_entity_poly.pdbx_seq_one_letter_code
_entity_poly.pdbx_strand_id
1 'polypeptide(L)'
;KATQTLSEGFTGFIDLQLRSIGYQVSGQIVGPASFSVDDNFVFFNPKAGLTYEVASGQKLYFSYAKAQREPNRTDYENGNPKPEKLDDFELGWRINTPKLQAQTNVYWMEYKDQLVLTGAIDAVGSPIRQNVGKSRRIGIELEFKINLNSNWLWQPNIALSSNQNLDFYFKRDGVLENLGKTQLAYSPNLVGGNAIMYVPSTRFQIGLLSKYVGKQYMGNIDSENSTLSAYFVNDLNAVYTWQPNKWIQEIKWSLLMNNIFNAQYESNGYFYTFDDTWSAPGQVTTVEGAGYFPQAGINLLTGVMLRF
;
A
#
# COMPACT_ATOMS: atom_id res chain seq x y z
N LYS A 1 -12.94 23.71 1.87
CA LYS A 1 -13.86 22.58 2.09
C LYS A 1 -15.17 23.11 2.64
N ALA A 2 -16.31 22.69 2.07
CA ALA A 2 -17.64 22.95 2.55
C ALA A 2 -18.38 21.63 2.73
N THR A 3 -19.20 21.54 3.79
CA THR A 3 -20.08 20.40 4.05
C THR A 3 -21.46 20.93 4.33
N GLN A 4 -22.49 20.37 3.70
CA GLN A 4 -23.86 20.83 3.80
C GLN A 4 -24.82 19.66 3.93
N THR A 5 -25.75 19.74 4.87
CA THR A 5 -26.93 18.88 4.90
C THR A 5 -27.88 19.34 3.79
N LEU A 6 -28.14 18.46 2.83
CA LEU A 6 -28.93 18.73 1.63
C LEU A 6 -30.43 18.47 1.89
N SER A 7 -30.72 17.39 2.61
CA SER A 7 -32.05 17.01 3.09
C SER A 7 -31.90 16.04 4.26
N GLU A 8 -33.03 15.57 4.82
CA GLU A 8 -32.99 14.56 5.89
C GLU A 8 -32.22 13.32 5.45
N GLY A 9 -31.21 12.94 6.22
CA GLY A 9 -30.31 11.82 5.96
C GLY A 9 -29.25 12.07 4.88
N PHE A 10 -29.31 13.14 4.05
CA PHE A 10 -28.34 13.43 3.01
C PHE A 10 -27.38 14.56 3.40
N THR A 11 -26.09 14.27 3.31
CA THR A 11 -25.03 15.27 3.51
C THR A 11 -24.06 15.23 2.32
N GLY A 12 -23.80 16.40 1.75
CA GLY A 12 -22.81 16.58 0.68
C GLY A 12 -21.59 17.31 1.17
N PHE A 13 -20.43 17.04 0.55
CA PHE A 13 -19.24 17.85 0.72
C PHE A 13 -18.57 18.17 -0.61
N ILE A 14 -17.91 19.32 -0.65
CA ILE A 14 -17.01 19.74 -1.72
C ILE A 14 -15.73 20.26 -1.07
N ASP A 15 -14.59 19.85 -1.62
CA ASP A 15 -13.27 20.31 -1.23
C ASP A 15 -12.50 20.70 -2.51
N LEU A 16 -12.11 21.96 -2.61
CA LEU A 16 -11.39 22.49 -3.77
C LEU A 16 -9.97 22.85 -3.33
N GLN A 17 -8.99 22.21 -3.94
CA GLN A 17 -7.57 22.47 -3.68
C GLN A 17 -6.91 22.98 -4.96
N LEU A 18 -6.25 24.11 -4.87
CA LEU A 18 -5.31 24.60 -5.88
C LEU A 18 -3.90 24.57 -5.28
N ARG A 19 -2.98 23.89 -5.96
CA ARG A 19 -1.56 23.81 -5.58
C ARG A 19 -0.71 24.45 -6.67
N SER A 20 0.12 25.43 -6.31
CA SER A 20 1.16 25.97 -7.18
C SER A 20 2.52 25.59 -6.63
N ILE A 21 3.38 25.00 -7.45
CA ILE A 21 4.67 24.46 -7.05
C ILE A 21 5.71 24.93 -8.05
N GLY A 22 6.70 25.71 -7.59
CA GLY A 22 7.94 25.94 -8.32
C GLY A 22 8.93 24.83 -7.95
N TYR A 23 9.46 24.12 -8.92
CA TYR A 23 10.40 23.04 -8.71
C TYR A 23 11.70 23.36 -9.44
N GLN A 24 12.74 23.68 -8.68
CA GLN A 24 14.06 23.97 -9.22
C GLN A 24 15.08 23.04 -8.60
N VAL A 25 15.85 22.36 -9.43
CA VAL A 25 16.96 21.53 -9.02
C VAL A 25 18.07 21.58 -10.05
N SER A 26 19.29 21.73 -9.59
CA SER A 26 20.48 21.65 -10.43
C SER A 26 21.55 20.83 -9.72
N GLY A 27 22.39 20.13 -10.48
CA GLY A 27 23.44 19.31 -9.92
C GLY A 27 24.16 18.50 -10.98
N GLN A 28 25.01 17.60 -10.53
CA GLN A 28 25.67 16.62 -11.36
C GLN A 28 24.99 15.26 -11.14
N ILE A 29 24.73 14.59 -12.25
CA ILE A 29 24.43 13.13 -12.25
C ILE A 29 25.78 12.43 -12.20
N VAL A 30 25.79 11.11 -11.97
CA VAL A 30 27.01 10.29 -11.98
C VAL A 30 27.78 10.55 -13.27
N GLY A 31 29.03 11.07 -13.15
CA GLY A 31 29.86 11.50 -14.25
C GLY A 31 29.83 13.02 -14.47
N PRO A 32 30.37 13.54 -15.59
CA PRO A 32 30.46 14.95 -15.88
C PRO A 32 29.15 15.60 -16.33
N ALA A 33 28.08 14.82 -16.49
CA ALA A 33 26.78 15.33 -16.95
C ALA A 33 26.13 16.17 -15.84
N SER A 34 25.87 17.44 -16.12
CA SER A 34 25.03 18.30 -15.28
C SER A 34 23.58 18.23 -15.73
N PHE A 35 22.66 18.35 -14.78
CA PHE A 35 21.26 18.52 -15.09
C PHE A 35 20.72 19.76 -14.37
N SER A 36 19.76 20.40 -14.99
CA SER A 36 19.05 21.52 -14.41
C SER A 36 17.58 21.43 -14.81
N VAL A 37 16.71 21.54 -13.83
CA VAL A 37 15.25 21.55 -14.00
C VAL A 37 14.72 22.83 -13.39
N ASP A 38 13.83 23.49 -14.10
CA ASP A 38 13.08 24.67 -13.66
C ASP A 38 11.63 24.52 -14.17
N ASP A 39 10.81 23.84 -13.40
CA ASP A 39 9.42 23.55 -13.73
C ASP A 39 8.45 24.24 -12.78
N ASN A 40 7.31 24.64 -13.32
CA ASN A 40 6.21 25.21 -12.56
C ASN A 40 4.94 24.40 -12.80
N PHE A 41 4.32 23.94 -11.71
CA PHE A 41 3.10 23.15 -11.76
C PHE A 41 1.95 23.88 -11.08
N VAL A 42 0.78 23.85 -11.72
CA VAL A 42 -0.47 24.29 -11.13
C VAL A 42 -1.45 23.13 -11.18
N PHE A 43 -1.81 22.61 -10.01
CA PHE A 43 -2.71 21.47 -9.86
C PHE A 43 -4.03 21.90 -9.26
N PHE A 44 -5.13 21.55 -9.92
CA PHE A 44 -6.47 21.65 -9.38
C PHE A 44 -6.96 20.26 -9.00
N ASN A 45 -7.15 20.02 -7.68
CA ASN A 45 -7.51 18.73 -7.09
C ASN A 45 -8.87 18.85 -6.37
N PRO A 46 -9.98 18.83 -7.13
CA PRO A 46 -11.32 18.84 -6.53
C PRO A 46 -11.64 17.48 -5.90
N LYS A 47 -12.41 17.52 -4.80
CA LYS A 47 -13.05 16.37 -4.19
C LYS A 47 -14.51 16.69 -3.90
N ALA A 48 -15.39 15.74 -4.13
CA ALA A 48 -16.80 15.85 -3.80
C ALA A 48 -17.34 14.50 -3.35
N GLY A 49 -18.37 14.52 -2.52
CA GLY A 49 -19.03 13.30 -2.09
C GLY A 49 -20.38 13.54 -1.45
N LEU A 50 -21.14 12.46 -1.41
CA LEU A 50 -22.46 12.37 -0.81
C LEU A 50 -22.46 11.27 0.23
N THR A 51 -23.12 11.50 1.34
CA THR A 51 -23.38 10.51 2.38
C THR A 51 -24.89 10.47 2.63
N TYR A 52 -25.41 9.25 2.70
CA TYR A 52 -26.83 9.01 3.02
C TYR A 52 -26.93 8.13 4.26
N GLU A 53 -27.64 8.59 5.26
CA GLU A 53 -27.98 7.84 6.47
C GLU A 53 -29.19 6.96 6.20
N VAL A 54 -28.96 5.67 5.92
CA VAL A 54 -29.99 4.69 5.57
C VAL A 54 -30.84 4.34 6.81
N ALA A 55 -30.18 4.23 7.96
CA ALA A 55 -30.78 3.96 9.25
C ALA A 55 -29.83 4.43 10.35
N SER A 56 -30.30 4.49 11.59
CA SER A 56 -29.45 4.85 12.73
C SER A 56 -28.18 3.97 12.76
N GLY A 57 -27.01 4.61 12.71
CA GLY A 57 -25.72 3.94 12.67
C GLY A 57 -25.35 3.29 11.34
N GLN A 58 -26.11 3.53 10.25
CA GLN A 58 -25.80 2.99 8.93
C GLN A 58 -25.73 4.11 7.87
N LYS A 59 -24.60 4.18 7.19
CA LYS A 59 -24.36 5.22 6.17
C LYS A 59 -23.81 4.62 4.89
N LEU A 60 -24.40 5.01 3.77
CA LEU A 60 -23.84 4.86 2.43
C LEU A 60 -23.07 6.12 2.07
N TYR A 61 -21.98 6.00 1.36
CA TYR A 61 -21.27 7.15 0.80
C TYR A 61 -20.80 6.87 -0.61
N PHE A 62 -20.74 7.94 -1.38
CA PHE A 62 -20.08 7.97 -2.68
C PHE A 62 -19.16 9.19 -2.70
N SER A 63 -17.95 9.04 -3.22
CA SER A 63 -17.01 10.13 -3.40
C SER A 63 -16.25 10.04 -4.71
N TYR A 64 -15.89 11.21 -5.20
CA TYR A 64 -14.94 11.41 -6.29
C TYR A 64 -13.84 12.34 -5.82
N ALA A 65 -12.59 11.98 -6.17
CA ALA A 65 -11.43 12.81 -5.92
C ALA A 65 -10.51 12.83 -7.13
N LYS A 66 -9.99 14.00 -7.46
CA LYS A 66 -8.88 14.17 -8.38
C LYS A 66 -7.62 14.51 -7.60
N ALA A 67 -6.51 13.82 -7.90
CA ALA A 67 -5.20 14.11 -7.35
C ALA A 67 -4.16 14.21 -8.45
N GLN A 68 -3.17 15.07 -8.26
CA GLN A 68 -2.04 15.23 -9.16
C GLN A 68 -0.76 15.37 -8.34
N ARG A 69 0.33 14.80 -8.85
CA ARG A 69 1.64 14.81 -8.20
C ARG A 69 2.73 15.14 -9.22
N GLU A 70 3.60 16.07 -8.84
CA GLU A 70 4.81 16.39 -9.55
C GLU A 70 5.83 15.25 -9.50
N PRO A 71 6.70 15.11 -10.52
CA PRO A 71 7.86 14.23 -10.49
C PRO A 71 8.85 14.66 -9.39
N ASN A 72 9.62 13.72 -8.90
CA ASN A 72 10.70 14.02 -7.97
C ASN A 72 12.06 14.11 -8.70
N ARG A 73 13.14 14.43 -7.97
CA ARG A 73 14.49 14.56 -8.51
C ARG A 73 14.94 13.32 -9.30
N THR A 74 14.76 12.14 -8.73
CA THR A 74 15.19 10.87 -9.35
C THR A 74 14.47 10.63 -10.69
N ASP A 75 13.22 11.05 -10.81
CA ASP A 75 12.46 10.91 -12.05
C ASP A 75 13.07 11.80 -13.16
N TYR A 76 13.52 13.03 -12.83
CA TYR A 76 14.19 13.94 -13.76
C TYR A 76 15.61 13.52 -14.13
N GLU A 77 16.35 12.89 -13.22
CA GLU A 77 17.69 12.38 -13.51
C GLU A 77 17.68 11.31 -14.60
N ASN A 78 16.56 10.63 -14.81
CA ASN A 78 16.39 9.52 -15.74
C ASN A 78 15.51 9.84 -16.95
N GLY A 79 15.11 11.10 -17.17
CA GLY A 79 14.30 11.46 -18.32
C GLY A 79 13.57 12.78 -18.19
N ASN A 80 12.49 12.93 -18.97
CA ASN A 80 11.60 14.09 -18.94
C ASN A 80 10.21 13.65 -18.44
N PRO A 81 10.03 13.52 -17.12
CA PRO A 81 8.81 12.96 -16.55
C PRO A 81 7.64 13.94 -16.61
N LYS A 82 6.43 13.40 -16.69
CA LYS A 82 5.17 14.14 -16.58
C LYS A 82 4.57 13.97 -15.20
N PRO A 83 3.80 14.96 -14.70
CA PRO A 83 3.03 14.80 -13.47
C PRO A 83 2.02 13.66 -13.57
N GLU A 84 1.93 12.86 -12.52
CA GLU A 84 0.91 11.83 -12.37
C GLU A 84 -0.46 12.46 -12.12
N LYS A 85 -1.50 11.82 -12.64
CA LYS A 85 -2.91 12.20 -12.44
C LYS A 85 -3.70 10.98 -12.00
N LEU A 86 -4.58 11.19 -11.04
CA LEU A 86 -5.50 10.20 -10.51
C LEU A 86 -6.91 10.75 -10.53
N ASP A 87 -7.84 9.95 -11.05
CA ASP A 87 -9.27 10.08 -10.84
C ASP A 87 -9.70 8.87 -9.99
N ASP A 88 -10.30 9.14 -8.81
CA ASP A 88 -10.63 8.16 -7.80
C ASP A 88 -12.12 8.23 -7.48
N PHE A 89 -12.82 7.10 -7.61
CA PHE A 89 -14.22 6.90 -7.31
C PHE A 89 -14.36 5.88 -6.21
N GLU A 90 -15.09 6.24 -5.15
CA GLU A 90 -15.36 5.33 -4.04
C GLU A 90 -16.84 5.23 -3.75
N LEU A 91 -17.29 4.02 -3.45
CA LEU A 91 -18.63 3.72 -2.93
C LEU A 91 -18.47 2.85 -1.69
N GLY A 92 -19.03 3.28 -0.58
CA GLY A 92 -18.90 2.53 0.64
C GLY A 92 -20.16 2.49 1.50
N TRP A 93 -20.17 1.51 2.39
CA TRP A 93 -21.18 1.32 3.41
C TRP A 93 -20.53 1.18 4.78
N ARG A 94 -21.02 1.91 5.74
CA ARG A 94 -20.57 1.87 7.13
C ARG A 94 -21.71 1.50 8.05
N ILE A 95 -21.44 0.56 8.95
CA ILE A 95 -22.32 0.15 10.03
C ILE A 95 -21.61 0.45 11.34
N ASN A 96 -22.29 1.10 12.27
CA ASN A 96 -21.76 1.38 13.60
C ASN A 96 -22.85 1.11 14.65
N THR A 97 -22.79 -0.08 15.25
CA THR A 97 -23.62 -0.50 16.35
C THR A 97 -22.74 -0.96 17.52
N PRO A 98 -23.26 -1.08 18.74
CA PRO A 98 -22.47 -1.58 19.87
C PRO A 98 -21.89 -2.99 19.65
N LYS A 99 -22.52 -3.82 18.82
CA LYS A 99 -22.12 -5.20 18.58
C LYS A 99 -21.31 -5.39 17.33
N LEU A 100 -21.53 -4.53 16.32
CA LEU A 100 -20.89 -4.63 14.99
C LEU A 100 -20.51 -3.24 14.50
N GLN A 101 -19.23 -3.05 14.20
CA GLN A 101 -18.74 -2.01 13.33
C GLN A 101 -18.26 -2.66 12.04
N ALA A 102 -18.74 -2.18 10.91
CA ALA A 102 -18.35 -2.69 9.60
C ALA A 102 -18.15 -1.55 8.63
N GLN A 103 -17.15 -1.69 7.77
CA GLN A 103 -16.92 -0.80 6.64
C GLN A 103 -16.67 -1.64 5.39
N THR A 104 -17.40 -1.31 4.34
CA THR A 104 -17.16 -1.80 2.99
C THR A 104 -16.79 -0.61 2.12
N ASN A 105 -15.77 -0.75 1.31
CA ASN A 105 -15.38 0.24 0.32
C ASN A 105 -15.11 -0.44 -1.01
N VAL A 106 -15.79 0.00 -2.08
CA VAL A 106 -15.48 -0.36 -3.46
C VAL A 106 -14.84 0.87 -4.08
N TYR A 107 -13.68 0.70 -4.70
CA TYR A 107 -12.97 1.78 -5.33
C TYR A 107 -12.61 1.48 -6.78
N TRP A 108 -12.51 2.56 -7.56
CA TRP A 108 -12.05 2.56 -8.93
C TRP A 108 -11.13 3.76 -9.14
N MET A 109 -9.85 3.48 -9.29
CA MET A 109 -8.78 4.46 -9.47
C MET A 109 -8.22 4.37 -10.89
N GLU A 110 -8.34 5.44 -11.67
CA GLU A 110 -7.74 5.58 -13.00
C GLU A 110 -6.55 6.53 -12.90
N TYR A 111 -5.38 6.01 -13.25
CA TYR A 111 -4.15 6.79 -13.33
C TYR A 111 -3.80 7.12 -14.77
N LYS A 112 -3.32 8.32 -14.98
CA LYS A 112 -2.68 8.76 -16.21
C LYS A 112 -1.27 9.25 -15.92
N ASP A 113 -0.32 8.85 -16.75
CA ASP A 113 1.09 9.18 -16.65
C ASP A 113 1.68 8.77 -15.26
N GLN A 114 1.25 7.64 -14.68
CA GLN A 114 1.80 7.14 -13.43
C GLN A 114 3.30 6.81 -13.59
N LEU A 115 4.12 7.24 -12.62
CA LEU A 115 5.54 6.93 -12.56
C LEU A 115 5.74 5.57 -11.90
N VAL A 116 6.09 4.57 -12.69
CA VAL A 116 6.29 3.18 -12.24
C VAL A 116 7.70 2.69 -12.51
N LEU A 117 8.10 1.66 -11.78
CA LEU A 117 9.39 0.98 -11.98
C LEU A 117 9.45 0.35 -13.37
N THR A 118 10.50 0.69 -14.13
CA THR A 118 10.75 0.09 -15.46
C THR A 118 11.43 -1.27 -15.38
N GLY A 119 12.02 -1.61 -14.24
CA GLY A 119 12.95 -2.72 -14.06
C GLY A 119 14.41 -2.29 -14.30
N ALA A 120 14.68 -1.26 -15.09
CA ALA A 120 16.04 -0.78 -15.29
C ALA A 120 16.59 -0.09 -14.03
N ILE A 121 17.92 -0.11 -13.91
CA ILE A 121 18.69 0.57 -12.87
C ILE A 121 19.60 1.62 -13.49
N ASP A 122 19.88 2.68 -12.76
CA ASP A 122 20.86 3.69 -13.15
C ASP A 122 22.32 3.21 -12.90
N ALA A 123 23.30 4.06 -13.20
CA ALA A 123 24.73 3.75 -13.07
C ALA A 123 25.18 3.48 -11.62
N VAL A 124 24.37 3.80 -10.61
CA VAL A 124 24.63 3.53 -9.19
C VAL A 124 23.73 2.45 -8.60
N GLY A 125 22.92 1.78 -9.44
CA GLY A 125 22.03 0.69 -9.05
C GLY A 125 20.68 1.15 -8.51
N SER A 126 20.30 2.43 -8.67
CA SER A 126 18.99 2.90 -8.23
C SER A 126 17.90 2.56 -9.25
N PRO A 127 16.71 2.16 -8.81
CA PRO A 127 15.62 1.81 -9.72
C PRO A 127 15.13 3.02 -10.52
N ILE A 128 15.02 2.86 -11.84
CA ILE A 128 14.49 3.87 -12.76
C ILE A 128 12.97 3.78 -12.81
N ARG A 129 12.31 4.93 -12.77
CA ARG A 129 10.87 5.07 -13.00
C ARG A 129 10.61 5.88 -14.27
N GLN A 130 9.53 5.52 -14.96
CA GLN A 130 9.05 6.25 -16.12
C GLN A 130 7.52 6.34 -16.09
N ASN A 131 6.97 7.32 -16.79
CA ASN A 131 5.54 7.43 -16.94
C ASN A 131 5.01 6.30 -17.82
N VAL A 132 4.03 5.56 -17.30
CA VAL A 132 3.19 4.68 -18.13
C VAL A 132 1.95 5.44 -18.54
N GLY A 133 1.39 5.10 -19.70
CA GLY A 133 0.25 5.81 -20.25
C GLY A 133 -0.96 5.80 -19.33
N LYS A 134 -1.45 4.61 -19.00
CA LYS A 134 -2.60 4.41 -18.12
C LYS A 134 -2.38 3.21 -17.21
N SER A 135 -2.84 3.34 -15.98
CA SER A 135 -2.97 2.22 -15.05
C SER A 135 -4.26 2.32 -14.27
N ARG A 136 -4.72 1.20 -13.75
CA ARG A 136 -6.00 1.09 -13.05
C ARG A 136 -5.87 0.26 -11.79
N ARG A 137 -6.60 0.66 -10.77
CA ARG A 137 -6.81 -0.13 -9.56
C ARG A 137 -8.30 -0.19 -9.28
N ILE A 138 -8.85 -1.40 -9.21
CA ILE A 138 -10.24 -1.67 -8.85
C ILE A 138 -10.22 -2.67 -7.72
N GLY A 139 -10.99 -2.42 -6.67
CA GLY A 139 -11.05 -3.35 -5.56
C GLY A 139 -12.22 -3.15 -4.63
N ILE A 140 -12.32 -4.09 -3.71
CA ILE A 140 -13.23 -4.05 -2.57
C ILE A 140 -12.44 -4.30 -1.30
N GLU A 141 -12.69 -3.49 -0.29
CA GLU A 141 -12.13 -3.60 1.05
C GLU A 141 -13.26 -3.80 2.05
N LEU A 142 -13.09 -4.76 2.92
CA LEU A 142 -14.02 -5.13 3.97
C LEU A 142 -13.29 -5.11 5.31
N GLU A 143 -13.81 -4.38 6.27
CA GLU A 143 -13.30 -4.34 7.64
C GLU A 143 -14.44 -4.54 8.62
N PHE A 144 -14.21 -5.37 9.62
CA PHE A 144 -15.19 -5.65 10.66
C PHE A 144 -14.55 -5.56 12.04
N LYS A 145 -15.35 -5.09 13.00
CA LYS A 145 -15.09 -5.24 14.44
C LYS A 145 -16.34 -5.78 15.08
N ILE A 146 -16.27 -6.99 15.58
CA ILE A 146 -17.42 -7.77 16.07
C ILE A 146 -17.20 -8.11 17.53
N ASN A 147 -18.01 -7.55 18.41
CA ASN A 147 -18.08 -7.95 19.80
C ASN A 147 -18.92 -9.25 19.87
N LEU A 148 -18.26 -10.43 19.85
CA LEU A 148 -18.95 -11.73 19.91
C LEU A 148 -19.68 -11.89 21.24
N ASN A 149 -19.04 -11.47 22.33
CA ASN A 149 -19.61 -11.31 23.67
C ASN A 149 -18.75 -10.35 24.52
N SER A 150 -18.95 -10.29 25.83
CA SER A 150 -18.20 -9.40 26.73
C SER A 150 -16.69 -9.64 26.74
N ASN A 151 -16.23 -10.83 26.39
CA ASN A 151 -14.83 -11.25 26.50
C ASN A 151 -14.15 -11.48 25.16
N TRP A 152 -14.90 -11.61 24.07
CA TRP A 152 -14.35 -11.93 22.76
C TRP A 152 -14.62 -10.83 21.76
N LEU A 153 -13.53 -10.33 21.16
CA LEU A 153 -13.54 -9.38 20.06
C LEU A 153 -12.91 -10.05 18.83
N TRP A 154 -13.59 -9.94 17.69
CA TRP A 154 -13.09 -10.41 16.40
C TRP A 154 -13.02 -9.26 15.40
N GLN A 155 -11.86 -9.12 14.74
CA GLN A 155 -11.57 -8.01 13.81
C GLN A 155 -10.95 -8.56 12.51
N PRO A 156 -11.75 -9.17 11.62
CA PRO A 156 -11.28 -9.58 10.31
C PRO A 156 -11.27 -8.40 9.34
N ASN A 157 -10.34 -8.43 8.39
CA ASN A 157 -10.34 -7.56 7.22
C ASN A 157 -9.87 -8.32 5.97
N ILE A 158 -10.34 -7.87 4.79
CA ILE A 158 -9.93 -8.43 3.50
C ILE A 158 -9.97 -7.35 2.44
N ALA A 159 -8.96 -7.32 1.59
CA ALA A 159 -8.90 -6.51 0.39
C ALA A 159 -8.73 -7.42 -0.82
N LEU A 160 -9.63 -7.30 -1.78
CA LEU A 160 -9.57 -7.95 -3.10
C LEU A 160 -9.41 -6.85 -4.14
N SER A 161 -8.39 -6.94 -4.98
CA SER A 161 -8.10 -5.90 -5.96
C SER A 161 -7.55 -6.46 -7.27
N SER A 162 -7.68 -5.64 -8.32
CA SER A 162 -6.98 -5.81 -9.60
C SER A 162 -6.20 -4.52 -9.86
N ASN A 163 -4.88 -4.63 -9.89
CA ASN A 163 -3.96 -3.52 -10.00
C ASN A 163 -3.11 -3.70 -11.25
N GLN A 164 -3.39 -2.95 -12.32
CA GLN A 164 -2.81 -3.20 -13.64
C GLN A 164 -2.32 -1.93 -14.32
N ASN A 165 -1.17 -2.01 -14.98
CA ASN A 165 -0.86 -1.17 -16.14
C ASN A 165 -1.75 -1.61 -17.28
N LEU A 166 -2.24 -0.70 -18.12
CA LEU A 166 -3.15 -1.02 -19.24
C LEU A 166 -2.46 -1.02 -20.60
N ASP A 167 -1.30 -0.37 -20.67
CA ASP A 167 -0.54 -0.22 -21.91
C ASP A 167 0.94 -0.03 -21.55
N PHE A 168 1.59 -1.14 -21.13
CA PHE A 168 2.95 -1.11 -20.63
C PHE A 168 3.94 -1.46 -21.73
N TYR A 169 4.93 -0.58 -21.95
CA TYR A 169 6.02 -0.78 -22.89
C TYR A 169 7.30 -1.13 -22.13
N PHE A 170 8.00 -2.14 -22.61
CA PHE A 170 9.27 -2.60 -22.08
C PHE A 170 10.27 -2.81 -23.21
N LYS A 171 11.52 -2.40 -23.00
CA LYS A 171 12.60 -2.65 -23.96
C LYS A 171 13.27 -3.97 -23.61
N ARG A 172 13.09 -5.00 -24.44
CA ARG A 172 13.70 -6.31 -24.32
C ARG A 172 14.64 -6.57 -25.51
N ASP A 173 15.88 -7.00 -25.25
CA ASP A 173 16.88 -7.32 -26.25
C ASP A 173 17.09 -6.19 -27.29
N GLY A 174 17.06 -4.96 -26.79
CA GLY A 174 17.18 -3.76 -27.62
C GLY A 174 15.90 -3.33 -28.34
N VAL A 175 14.83 -4.14 -28.33
CA VAL A 175 13.55 -3.89 -29.02
C VAL A 175 12.49 -3.41 -28.02
N LEU A 176 11.79 -2.33 -28.36
CA LEU A 176 10.65 -1.87 -27.56
C LEU A 176 9.42 -2.72 -27.87
N GLU A 177 8.92 -3.41 -26.86
CA GLU A 177 7.75 -4.29 -26.93
C GLU A 177 6.56 -3.65 -26.18
N ASN A 178 5.37 -3.78 -26.73
CA ASN A 178 4.14 -3.49 -25.99
C ASN A 178 3.66 -4.77 -25.30
N LEU A 179 3.79 -4.84 -23.98
CA LEU A 179 3.34 -5.96 -23.16
C LEU A 179 1.84 -5.89 -22.86
N GLY A 180 1.16 -4.78 -23.25
CA GLY A 180 -0.25 -4.57 -22.98
C GLY A 180 -0.55 -4.43 -21.49
N LYS A 181 -1.39 -5.33 -20.97
CA LYS A 181 -1.75 -5.33 -19.54
C LYS A 181 -0.71 -6.10 -18.74
N THR A 182 -0.14 -5.46 -17.71
CA THR A 182 0.76 -6.09 -16.74
C THR A 182 0.32 -5.75 -15.32
N GLN A 183 0.74 -6.57 -14.34
CA GLN A 183 0.47 -6.30 -12.93
C GLN A 183 1.32 -5.13 -12.43
N LEU A 184 0.76 -4.30 -11.55
CA LEU A 184 1.54 -3.28 -10.86
C LEU A 184 2.44 -3.94 -9.82
N ALA A 185 3.70 -3.52 -9.79
CA ALA A 185 4.67 -4.01 -8.82
C ALA A 185 4.19 -3.78 -7.38
N TYR A 186 4.49 -4.73 -6.50
CA TYR A 186 4.15 -4.72 -5.07
C TYR A 186 2.65 -4.48 -4.78
N SER A 187 1.79 -5.00 -5.65
CA SER A 187 0.35 -4.81 -5.56
C SER A 187 -0.37 -6.16 -5.62
N PRO A 188 -0.40 -6.93 -4.51
CA PRO A 188 -1.07 -8.22 -4.47
C PRO A 188 -2.58 -8.07 -4.66
N ASN A 189 -3.21 -9.04 -5.35
CA ASN A 189 -4.64 -9.01 -5.61
C ASN A 189 -5.50 -9.41 -4.40
N LEU A 190 -4.89 -10.04 -3.39
CA LEU A 190 -5.55 -10.46 -2.16
C LEU A 190 -4.67 -10.16 -0.96
N VAL A 191 -5.19 -9.39 -0.01
CA VAL A 191 -4.62 -9.21 1.33
C VAL A 191 -5.71 -9.49 2.35
N GLY A 192 -5.41 -10.28 3.37
CA GLY A 192 -6.34 -10.55 4.47
C GLY A 192 -5.66 -10.39 5.81
N GLY A 193 -6.41 -9.91 6.79
CA GLY A 193 -5.98 -9.80 8.17
C GLY A 193 -7.07 -10.31 9.10
N ASN A 194 -6.65 -10.74 10.28
CA ASN A 194 -7.56 -11.20 11.31
C ASN A 194 -6.94 -10.93 12.69
N ALA A 195 -7.74 -10.44 13.62
CA ALA A 195 -7.38 -10.38 15.01
C ALA A 195 -8.53 -10.97 15.85
N ILE A 196 -8.24 -12.02 16.62
CA ILE A 196 -9.15 -12.58 17.61
C ILE A 196 -8.57 -12.28 18.98
N MET A 197 -9.30 -11.50 19.79
CA MET A 197 -8.88 -11.08 21.11
C MET A 197 -9.79 -11.72 22.18
N TYR A 198 -9.18 -12.31 23.19
CA TYR A 198 -9.85 -12.78 24.39
C TYR A 198 -9.44 -11.91 25.57
N VAL A 199 -10.43 -11.22 26.15
CA VAL A 199 -10.27 -10.26 27.25
C VAL A 199 -11.23 -10.63 28.39
N PRO A 200 -10.93 -11.69 29.17
CA PRO A 200 -11.83 -12.17 30.26
C PRO A 200 -11.90 -11.18 31.41
N SER A 201 -10.93 -10.28 31.54
CA SER A 201 -10.89 -9.28 32.62
C SER A 201 -10.07 -8.08 32.19
N THR A 202 -10.12 -7.01 32.96
CA THR A 202 -9.27 -5.81 32.77
C THR A 202 -7.78 -6.10 33.01
N ARG A 203 -7.43 -7.26 33.58
CA ARG A 203 -6.07 -7.65 33.93
C ARG A 203 -5.41 -8.56 32.91
N PHE A 204 -6.18 -9.25 32.09
CA PHE A 204 -5.64 -10.23 31.14
C PHE A 204 -6.26 -10.08 29.77
N GLN A 205 -5.40 -10.09 28.76
CA GLN A 205 -5.80 -10.21 27.36
C GLN A 205 -4.82 -11.10 26.60
N ILE A 206 -5.34 -11.83 25.64
CA ILE A 206 -4.56 -12.61 24.68
C ILE A 206 -5.18 -12.44 23.30
N GLY A 207 -4.36 -12.31 22.27
CA GLY A 207 -4.79 -12.11 20.90
C GLY A 207 -3.99 -12.94 19.92
N LEU A 208 -4.69 -13.54 18.97
CA LEU A 208 -4.11 -14.15 17.78
C LEU A 208 -4.32 -13.19 16.60
N LEU A 209 -3.21 -12.79 15.98
CA LEU A 209 -3.20 -11.97 14.77
C LEU A 209 -2.77 -12.86 13.61
N SER A 210 -3.51 -12.79 12.51
CA SER A 210 -3.20 -13.54 11.30
C SER A 210 -3.11 -12.58 10.11
N LYS A 211 -2.16 -12.81 9.21
CA LYS A 211 -1.99 -12.01 8.00
C LYS A 211 -1.74 -12.94 6.81
N TYR A 212 -2.51 -12.75 5.77
CA TYR A 212 -2.31 -13.34 4.46
C TYR A 212 -1.99 -12.27 3.43
N VAL A 213 -0.99 -12.51 2.61
CA VAL A 213 -0.67 -11.68 1.44
C VAL A 213 -0.53 -12.61 0.24
N GLY A 214 -1.28 -12.32 -0.82
CA GLY A 214 -1.24 -13.06 -2.06
C GLY A 214 0.07 -12.89 -2.84
N LYS A 215 0.28 -13.72 -3.84
CA LYS A 215 1.38 -13.59 -4.82
C LYS A 215 1.39 -12.16 -5.38
N GLN A 216 2.58 -11.60 -5.56
CA GLN A 216 2.80 -10.30 -6.19
C GLN A 216 4.10 -10.28 -6.97
N TYR A 217 4.26 -9.30 -7.85
CA TYR A 217 5.49 -9.09 -8.60
C TYR A 217 6.28 -7.91 -8.02
N MET A 218 7.61 -7.97 -8.09
CA MET A 218 8.51 -6.87 -7.73
C MET A 218 8.76 -5.91 -8.90
N GLY A 219 8.41 -6.33 -10.12
CA GLY A 219 8.51 -5.54 -11.36
C GLY A 219 7.15 -5.42 -12.06
N ASN A 220 7.09 -4.60 -13.12
CA ASN A 220 5.87 -4.34 -13.90
C ASN A 220 5.82 -5.10 -15.23
N ILE A 221 6.61 -6.16 -15.41
CA ILE A 221 6.71 -6.96 -16.65
C ILE A 221 6.19 -8.39 -16.51
N ASP A 222 5.54 -8.70 -15.39
CA ASP A 222 4.97 -10.02 -15.07
C ASP A 222 5.97 -11.19 -15.21
N SER A 223 7.28 -10.91 -14.99
CA SER A 223 8.30 -11.93 -14.99
C SER A 223 8.21 -12.85 -13.77
N GLU A 224 8.31 -14.15 -13.98
CA GLU A 224 8.36 -15.12 -12.87
C GLU A 224 9.58 -14.90 -11.96
N ASN A 225 10.69 -14.37 -12.49
CA ASN A 225 11.88 -14.01 -11.73
C ASN A 225 11.62 -12.83 -10.76
N SER A 226 10.56 -12.05 -10.97
CA SER A 226 10.17 -10.94 -10.11
C SER A 226 9.09 -11.30 -9.08
N THR A 227 8.81 -12.59 -8.89
CA THR A 227 7.67 -13.03 -8.04
C THR A 227 8.05 -13.07 -6.57
N LEU A 228 7.18 -12.50 -5.73
CA LEU A 228 7.09 -12.78 -4.31
C LEU A 228 5.93 -13.76 -4.08
N SER A 229 6.22 -14.90 -3.47
CA SER A 229 5.23 -15.93 -3.17
C SER A 229 4.19 -15.46 -2.15
N ALA A 230 2.98 -16.00 -2.23
CA ALA A 230 1.98 -15.76 -1.20
C ALA A 230 2.44 -16.34 0.15
N TYR A 231 2.06 -15.67 1.24
CA TYR A 231 2.38 -16.13 2.59
C TYR A 231 1.23 -15.93 3.57
N PHE A 232 1.24 -16.74 4.61
CA PHE A 232 0.33 -16.66 5.75
C PHE A 232 1.13 -16.76 7.04
N VAL A 233 1.01 -15.75 7.89
CA VAL A 233 1.75 -15.66 9.16
C VAL A 233 0.80 -15.35 10.30
N ASN A 234 1.14 -15.87 11.47
CA ASN A 234 0.34 -15.72 12.69
C ASN A 234 1.23 -15.31 13.85
N ASP A 235 0.76 -14.32 14.60
CA ASP A 235 1.42 -13.79 15.78
C ASP A 235 0.50 -13.93 16.99
N LEU A 236 1.07 -14.21 18.14
CA LEU A 236 0.34 -14.27 19.41
C LEU A 236 0.83 -13.14 20.31
N ASN A 237 -0.09 -12.35 20.84
CA ASN A 237 0.22 -11.40 21.88
C ASN A 237 -0.54 -11.70 23.16
N ALA A 238 0.08 -11.44 24.32
CA ALA A 238 -0.59 -11.54 25.60
C ALA A 238 -0.12 -10.40 26.51
N VAL A 239 -1.05 -9.92 27.32
CA VAL A 239 -0.76 -8.91 28.35
C VAL A 239 -1.41 -9.33 29.64
N TYR A 240 -0.64 -9.25 30.73
CA TYR A 240 -1.13 -9.45 32.07
C TYR A 240 -0.76 -8.26 32.96
N THR A 241 -1.76 -7.71 33.66
CA THR A 241 -1.60 -6.58 34.55
C THR A 241 -1.88 -7.00 35.97
N TRP A 242 -0.90 -6.82 36.85
CA TRP A 242 -1.02 -7.10 38.28
C TRP A 242 -0.87 -5.79 39.09
N GLN A 243 -1.69 -5.63 40.12
CA GLN A 243 -1.71 -4.49 41.04
C GLN A 243 -1.41 -4.99 42.46
N PRO A 244 -0.11 -5.10 42.84
CA PRO A 244 0.27 -5.80 44.06
C PRO A 244 0.00 -5.00 45.34
N ASN A 245 0.37 -3.71 45.40
CA ASN A 245 0.27 -2.92 46.64
C ASN A 245 0.42 -1.41 46.38
N LYS A 246 0.57 -0.62 47.48
CA LYS A 246 0.69 0.84 47.40
C LYS A 246 2.03 1.35 46.86
N TRP A 247 3.12 0.55 46.97
CA TRP A 247 4.46 0.96 46.51
C TRP A 247 4.64 0.72 45.02
N ILE A 248 4.09 -0.39 44.54
CA ILE A 248 4.05 -0.69 43.11
C ILE A 248 2.57 -0.73 42.72
N GLN A 249 2.13 0.33 42.04
CA GLN A 249 0.74 0.48 41.65
C GLN A 249 0.34 -0.51 40.56
N GLU A 250 1.25 -0.80 39.65
CA GLU A 250 0.99 -1.67 38.51
C GLU A 250 2.27 -2.36 38.02
N ILE A 251 2.17 -3.67 37.75
CA ILE A 251 3.15 -4.44 36.99
C ILE A 251 2.42 -4.99 35.75
N LYS A 252 2.90 -4.59 34.58
CA LYS A 252 2.33 -5.07 33.32
C LYS A 252 3.36 -5.91 32.57
N TRP A 253 3.06 -7.18 32.36
CA TRP A 253 3.82 -8.08 31.51
C TRP A 253 3.22 -8.10 30.13
N SER A 254 4.07 -7.99 29.11
CA SER A 254 3.71 -8.15 27.71
C SER A 254 4.53 -9.26 27.07
N LEU A 255 3.88 -10.05 26.25
CA LEU A 255 4.47 -11.11 25.46
C LEU A 255 4.03 -10.93 24.02
N LEU A 256 4.98 -10.98 23.08
CA LEU A 256 4.72 -11.05 21.65
C LEU A 256 5.52 -12.21 21.07
N MET A 257 4.84 -13.18 20.51
CA MET A 257 5.42 -14.30 19.79
C MET A 257 5.07 -14.14 18.32
N ASN A 258 6.03 -13.76 17.51
CA ASN A 258 5.83 -13.57 16.09
C ASN A 258 6.04 -14.87 15.35
N ASN A 259 5.30 -15.04 14.24
CA ASN A 259 5.39 -16.17 13.33
C ASN A 259 5.36 -17.53 14.05
N ILE A 260 4.31 -17.74 14.84
CA ILE A 260 4.16 -18.90 15.75
C ILE A 260 4.22 -20.26 15.05
N PHE A 261 3.93 -20.32 13.75
CA PHE A 261 4.01 -21.52 12.94
C PHE A 261 5.33 -21.64 12.17
N ASN A 262 6.28 -20.73 12.41
CA ASN A 262 7.61 -20.69 11.76
C ASN A 262 7.54 -20.77 10.23
N ALA A 263 6.61 -20.03 9.62
CA ALA A 263 6.48 -19.93 8.19
C ALA A 263 7.76 -19.30 7.58
N GLN A 264 8.27 -19.88 6.52
CA GLN A 264 9.37 -19.29 5.75
C GLN A 264 8.79 -18.46 4.62
N TYR A 265 9.12 -17.17 4.59
CA TYR A 265 8.57 -16.27 3.58
C TYR A 265 9.43 -15.04 3.35
N GLU A 266 9.27 -14.44 2.19
CA GLU A 266 9.82 -13.15 1.82
C GLU A 266 8.67 -12.15 1.64
N SER A 267 8.68 -11.08 2.44
CA SER A 267 7.67 -10.02 2.34
C SER A 267 8.04 -8.93 1.36
N ASN A 268 9.31 -8.86 0.96
CA ASN A 268 9.86 -7.86 0.07
C ASN A 268 11.12 -8.38 -0.62
N GLY A 269 11.56 -7.67 -1.65
CA GLY A 269 12.76 -7.94 -2.41
C GLY A 269 13.01 -6.80 -3.39
N TYR A 270 13.83 -7.03 -4.40
CA TYR A 270 14.04 -6.12 -5.51
C TYR A 270 14.19 -6.91 -6.81
N PHE A 271 13.80 -6.29 -7.90
CA PHE A 271 13.92 -6.83 -9.25
C PHE A 271 14.53 -5.75 -10.15
N TYR A 272 15.45 -6.17 -11.02
CA TYR A 272 16.08 -5.29 -11.99
C TYR A 272 16.34 -6.00 -13.30
N THR A 273 16.52 -5.19 -14.35
CA THR A 273 16.95 -5.65 -15.67
C THR A 273 18.10 -4.77 -16.15
N PHE A 274 18.99 -5.36 -16.95
CA PHE A 274 20.01 -4.61 -17.68
C PHE A 274 20.27 -5.25 -19.04
N ASP A 275 20.73 -4.44 -19.98
CA ASP A 275 21.12 -4.92 -21.31
C ASP A 275 22.59 -5.36 -21.31
N ASP A 276 22.83 -6.67 -21.45
CA ASP A 276 24.16 -7.21 -21.70
C ASP A 276 24.54 -7.02 -23.16
N THR A 277 25.51 -6.13 -23.40
CA THR A 277 26.05 -5.80 -24.72
C THR A 277 27.47 -6.26 -24.92
N TRP A 278 28.07 -6.96 -23.92
CA TRP A 278 29.46 -7.32 -23.88
C TRP A 278 29.71 -8.83 -24.00
N SER A 279 28.81 -9.70 -23.58
CA SER A 279 28.97 -11.16 -23.61
C SER A 279 28.92 -11.72 -25.03
N ALA A 280 28.14 -11.10 -25.94
CA ALA A 280 28.05 -11.50 -27.35
C ALA A 280 28.17 -10.25 -28.24
N PRO A 281 29.30 -10.04 -28.95
CA PRO A 281 29.50 -8.86 -29.78
C PRO A 281 28.37 -8.65 -30.80
N GLY A 282 27.79 -7.46 -30.83
CA GLY A 282 26.69 -7.08 -31.74
C GLY A 282 25.31 -7.61 -31.36
N GLN A 283 25.16 -8.26 -30.22
CA GLN A 283 23.87 -8.65 -29.66
C GLN A 283 23.59 -7.89 -28.36
N VAL A 284 22.33 -7.60 -28.13
CA VAL A 284 21.84 -7.06 -26.86
C VAL A 284 20.96 -8.13 -26.23
N THR A 285 21.27 -8.53 -25.01
CA THR A 285 20.45 -9.49 -24.26
C THR A 285 19.99 -8.86 -22.96
N THR A 286 18.69 -8.77 -22.74
CA THR A 286 18.15 -8.27 -21.49
C THR A 286 18.24 -9.35 -20.41
N VAL A 287 19.04 -9.09 -19.38
CA VAL A 287 19.23 -9.97 -18.23
C VAL A 287 18.34 -9.51 -17.08
N GLU A 288 17.64 -10.46 -16.49
CA GLU A 288 16.80 -10.24 -15.31
C GLU A 288 17.50 -10.70 -14.04
N GLY A 289 17.45 -9.91 -12.98
CA GLY A 289 17.95 -10.25 -11.67
C GLY A 289 16.96 -9.92 -10.56
N ALA A 290 16.99 -10.70 -9.49
CA ALA A 290 16.16 -10.49 -8.32
C ALA A 290 16.93 -10.80 -7.04
N GLY A 291 16.58 -10.09 -5.96
CA GLY A 291 17.02 -10.40 -4.61
C GLY A 291 15.83 -10.35 -3.66
N TYR A 292 15.90 -11.18 -2.63
CA TYR A 292 14.80 -11.39 -1.70
C TYR A 292 15.23 -11.07 -0.26
N PHE A 293 14.31 -10.52 0.54
CA PHE A 293 14.54 -10.23 1.95
C PHE A 293 13.74 -11.22 2.80
N PRO A 294 14.34 -12.36 3.21
CA PRO A 294 13.65 -13.34 4.05
C PRO A 294 13.31 -12.74 5.40
N GLN A 295 12.14 -13.09 5.90
CA GLN A 295 11.66 -12.65 7.19
C GLN A 295 12.08 -13.62 8.29
N ALA A 296 12.15 -13.12 9.53
CA ALA A 296 12.49 -13.92 10.68
C ALA A 296 11.48 -15.07 10.88
N GLY A 297 11.99 -16.25 11.24
CA GLY A 297 11.18 -17.33 11.75
C GLY A 297 10.55 -16.98 13.09
N ILE A 298 10.09 -17.98 13.84
CA ILE A 298 9.53 -17.80 15.18
C ILE A 298 10.49 -17.00 16.07
N ASN A 299 9.98 -15.96 16.69
CA ASN A 299 10.74 -15.15 17.64
C ASN A 299 9.83 -14.63 18.76
N LEU A 300 10.45 -14.31 19.89
CA LEU A 300 9.79 -13.94 21.10
C LEU A 300 10.32 -12.60 21.63
N LEU A 301 9.40 -11.68 21.93
CA LEU A 301 9.68 -10.47 22.66
C LEU A 301 8.86 -10.44 23.95
N THR A 302 9.50 -10.05 25.05
CA THR A 302 8.82 -9.88 26.33
C THR A 302 9.21 -8.56 26.96
N GLY A 303 8.28 -7.94 27.68
CA GLY A 303 8.48 -6.69 28.35
C GLY A 303 7.79 -6.64 29.72
N VAL A 304 8.39 -5.91 30.64
CA VAL A 304 7.81 -5.63 31.96
C VAL A 304 7.80 -4.12 32.16
N MET A 305 6.64 -3.58 32.47
CA MET A 305 6.45 -2.17 32.86
C MET A 305 6.06 -2.11 34.33
N LEU A 306 6.75 -1.27 35.08
CA LEU A 306 6.47 -1.00 36.50
C LEU A 306 5.96 0.44 36.63
N ARG A 307 4.89 0.60 37.39
CA ARG A 307 4.34 1.91 37.78
C ARG A 307 4.34 2.01 39.29
N PHE A 308 4.97 3.08 39.79
CA PHE A 308 5.08 3.39 41.21
C PHE A 308 4.11 4.47 41.65
#